data_f0aeeb37d6a8b589656e31cad5611c2d
#
_entry.id   f0aeeb37d6a8b589656e31cad5611c2d
#
_cell.length_a   1.000
_cell.length_b   1.000
_cell.length_c   1.000
_cell.angle_alpha   90.00
_cell.angle_beta   90.00
_cell.angle_gamma   90.00
#
_symmetry.space_group_name_H-M   'P 1'
#
loop_
_entity.id
_entity.type
_entity.pdbx_description
1 polymer ?
#
loop_
_entity_poly.entity_id
_entity_poly.type
_entity_poly.pdbx_seq_one_letter_code
_entity_poly.pdbx_strand_id
1 'polypeptide(L)'
;MDSFILGGGEMEYWDAYNEQRERQGKFLKRGQPIAEGQYHLCVNVFVRHIDGEFLLMHRSPKKEIHPNYYEFGAGGSVLAGEDSMTAAYRELREETGLIPREIQLIEQTTSPKDHCHFDFYEAIVTEKDVKYQEGETDSHIWLKPSELRYFMNRYPLFQDQKQIVEKMLQSEK
;
A
#
# COMPACT_ATOMS: atom_id res chain seq x y z
N MET A 1 -11.00 -30.92 16.92
CA MET A 1 -10.67 -29.46 16.75
C MET A 1 -10.85 -29.15 15.28
N ASP A 2 -12.04 -28.74 14.97
CA ASP A 2 -12.47 -28.63 13.59
C ASP A 2 -12.08 -27.26 13.05
N SER A 3 -11.11 -27.24 12.14
CA SER A 3 -10.83 -26.08 11.30
C SER A 3 -11.93 -25.95 10.27
N PHE A 4 -12.89 -25.10 10.51
CA PHE A 4 -13.84 -24.68 9.48
C PHE A 4 -13.12 -23.81 8.45
N ILE A 5 -12.68 -24.43 7.38
CA ILE A 5 -12.32 -23.75 6.14
C ILE A 5 -13.63 -23.37 5.45
N LEU A 6 -14.14 -22.18 5.74
CA LEU A 6 -15.09 -21.51 4.87
C LEU A 6 -14.28 -20.56 4.01
N GLY A 7 -14.37 -20.72 2.70
CA GLY A 7 -13.66 -19.96 1.70
C GLY A 7 -13.84 -18.46 1.90
N GLY A 8 -12.73 -17.74 2.03
CA GLY A 8 -12.64 -16.32 2.29
C GLY A 8 -11.51 -16.07 3.28
N GLY A 9 -10.64 -15.13 2.98
CA GLY A 9 -9.40 -14.85 3.65
C GLY A 9 -9.44 -14.92 5.17
N GLU A 10 -8.28 -15.23 5.74
CA GLU A 10 -8.06 -15.25 7.19
C GLU A 10 -8.63 -14.02 7.87
N MET A 11 -9.25 -14.18 9.04
CA MET A 11 -9.79 -13.06 9.81
C MET A 11 -8.63 -12.16 10.24
N GLU A 12 -8.63 -10.94 9.71
CA GLU A 12 -7.56 -9.97 9.91
C GLU A 12 -7.92 -9.02 11.05
N TYR A 13 -6.97 -8.85 11.97
CA TYR A 13 -7.06 -7.91 13.07
C TYR A 13 -5.97 -6.85 12.98
N TRP A 14 -6.31 -5.64 13.40
CA TRP A 14 -5.44 -4.48 13.43
C TRP A 14 -5.35 -3.92 14.84
N ASP A 15 -4.25 -3.25 15.18
CA ASP A 15 -4.22 -2.41 16.37
C ASP A 15 -5.09 -1.16 16.15
N ALA A 16 -5.81 -0.73 17.17
CA ALA A 16 -6.50 0.54 17.17
C ALA A 16 -5.54 1.65 17.60
N TYR A 17 -5.57 2.75 16.86
CA TYR A 17 -4.81 3.99 17.15
C TYR A 17 -5.78 5.14 17.44
N ASN A 18 -5.33 6.13 18.22
CA ASN A 18 -6.02 7.40 18.35
C ASN A 18 -5.62 8.37 17.22
N GLU A 19 -6.18 9.60 17.25
CA GLU A 19 -5.86 10.65 16.27
C GLU A 19 -4.37 11.05 16.29
N GLN A 20 -3.70 10.91 17.44
CA GLN A 20 -2.27 11.21 17.63
C GLN A 20 -1.36 10.04 17.23
N ARG A 21 -1.90 9.00 16.58
CA ARG A 21 -1.18 7.79 16.16
C ARG A 21 -0.63 6.93 17.30
N GLU A 22 -1.24 6.99 18.47
CA GLU A 22 -0.87 6.19 19.63
C GLU A 22 -1.74 4.93 19.71
N ARG A 23 -1.13 3.78 19.95
CA ARG A 23 -1.85 2.50 20.15
C ARG A 23 -2.73 2.59 21.39
N GLN A 24 -3.98 2.11 21.23
CA GLN A 24 -4.99 2.17 22.30
C GLN A 24 -5.11 0.88 23.12
N GLY A 25 -4.29 -0.14 22.85
CA GLY A 25 -4.41 -1.44 23.49
C GLY A 25 -5.70 -2.20 23.15
N LYS A 26 -6.32 -1.86 22.04
CA LYS A 26 -7.55 -2.47 21.49
C LYS A 26 -7.31 -2.95 20.08
N PHE A 27 -8.11 -3.93 19.65
CA PHE A 27 -8.03 -4.48 18.31
C PHE A 27 -9.26 -4.08 17.50
N LEU A 28 -9.02 -3.82 16.22
CA LEU A 28 -10.05 -3.65 15.19
C LEU A 28 -10.08 -4.92 14.35
N LYS A 29 -11.28 -5.27 13.86
CA LYS A 29 -11.45 -6.42 12.97
C LYS A 29 -11.80 -5.93 11.58
N ARG A 30 -11.12 -6.43 10.56
CA ARG A 30 -11.42 -6.13 9.16
C ARG A 30 -12.89 -6.40 8.84
N GLY A 31 -13.52 -5.44 8.14
CA GLY A 31 -14.93 -5.54 7.77
C GLY A 31 -15.92 -5.13 8.86
N GLN A 32 -15.44 -4.75 10.05
CA GLN A 32 -16.28 -4.17 11.09
C GLN A 32 -16.17 -2.63 11.08
N PRO A 33 -17.25 -1.89 11.44
CA PRO A 33 -17.18 -0.45 11.59
C PRO A 33 -16.15 -0.04 12.63
N ILE A 34 -15.40 1.04 12.33
CA ILE A 34 -14.44 1.64 13.26
C ILE A 34 -15.15 2.79 13.97
N ALA A 35 -15.05 2.84 15.29
CA ALA A 35 -15.67 3.89 16.08
C ALA A 35 -14.99 5.24 15.86
N GLU A 36 -15.74 6.32 16.10
CA GLU A 36 -15.19 7.68 16.06
C GLU A 36 -14.00 7.83 17.00
N GLY A 37 -12.95 8.51 16.54
CA GLY A 37 -11.71 8.69 17.29
C GLY A 37 -10.80 7.47 17.30
N GLN A 38 -11.16 6.39 16.63
CA GLN A 38 -10.31 5.23 16.41
C GLN A 38 -9.88 5.16 14.95
N TYR A 39 -8.66 4.70 14.73
CA TYR A 39 -8.02 4.58 13.43
C TYR A 39 -7.29 3.25 13.32
N HIS A 40 -7.23 2.69 12.12
CA HIS A 40 -6.25 1.67 11.79
C HIS A 40 -5.06 2.29 11.05
N LEU A 41 -4.00 1.54 10.83
CA LEU A 41 -2.81 1.98 10.13
C LEU A 41 -2.65 1.20 8.83
N CYS A 42 -2.41 1.90 7.74
CA CYS A 42 -2.10 1.34 6.44
C CYS A 42 -0.72 1.79 5.97
N VAL A 43 -0.09 0.98 5.15
CA VAL A 43 1.16 1.31 4.48
C VAL A 43 0.96 1.34 2.97
N ASN A 44 1.67 2.23 2.31
CA ASN A 44 1.86 2.25 0.86
C ASN A 44 3.35 2.30 0.57
N VAL A 45 3.82 1.47 -0.35
CA VAL A 45 5.23 1.37 -0.71
C VAL A 45 5.41 1.74 -2.17
N PHE A 46 5.91 2.92 -2.44
CA PHE A 46 6.35 3.31 -3.79
C PHE A 46 7.62 2.55 -4.12
N VAL A 47 7.59 1.79 -5.19
CA VAL A 47 8.73 0.97 -5.61
C VAL A 47 9.45 1.63 -6.77
N ARG A 48 10.74 1.86 -6.60
CA ARG A 48 11.61 2.44 -7.60
C ARG A 48 12.79 1.52 -7.86
N HIS A 49 13.04 1.24 -9.11
CA HIS A 49 14.24 0.50 -9.51
C HIS A 49 15.46 1.41 -9.52
N ILE A 50 16.67 0.85 -9.36
CA ILE A 50 17.94 1.60 -9.35
C ILE A 50 18.18 2.42 -10.62
N ASP A 51 17.54 2.11 -11.74
CA ASP A 51 17.58 2.91 -12.97
C ASP A 51 16.66 4.14 -12.96
N GLY A 52 15.86 4.32 -11.90
CA GLY A 52 14.94 5.43 -11.69
C GLY A 52 13.49 5.17 -12.10
N GLU A 53 13.18 4.03 -12.72
CA GLU A 53 11.79 3.69 -13.08
C GLU A 53 10.95 3.33 -11.87
N PHE A 54 9.68 3.75 -11.90
CA PHE A 54 8.67 3.45 -10.88
C PHE A 54 7.81 2.28 -11.29
N LEU A 55 7.48 1.41 -10.34
CA LEU A 55 6.55 0.30 -10.52
C LEU A 55 5.12 0.78 -10.30
N LEU A 56 4.26 0.52 -11.27
CA LEU A 56 2.81 0.62 -11.14
C LEU A 56 2.18 -0.76 -11.34
N MET A 57 1.32 -1.12 -10.40
CA MET A 57 0.56 -2.37 -10.42
C MET A 57 -0.86 -2.09 -10.88
N HIS A 58 -1.40 -2.94 -11.75
CA HIS A 58 -2.78 -2.85 -12.22
C HIS A 58 -3.67 -3.77 -11.37
N ARG A 59 -4.61 -3.16 -10.66
CA ARG A 59 -5.57 -3.88 -9.82
C ARG A 59 -6.48 -4.74 -10.66
N SER A 60 -6.65 -5.99 -10.25
CA SER A 60 -7.53 -6.93 -10.94
C SER A 60 -8.94 -6.36 -11.15
N PRO A 61 -9.56 -6.60 -12.33
CA PRO A 61 -10.96 -6.23 -12.56
C PRO A 61 -11.95 -6.97 -11.63
N LYS A 62 -11.48 -8.02 -10.95
CA LYS A 62 -12.27 -8.79 -9.97
C LYS A 62 -12.29 -8.17 -8.57
N LYS A 63 -11.50 -7.11 -8.32
CA LYS A 63 -11.52 -6.40 -7.03
C LYS A 63 -12.86 -5.71 -6.82
N GLU A 64 -13.42 -5.81 -5.61
CA GLU A 64 -14.67 -5.16 -5.24
C GLU A 64 -14.54 -3.64 -5.14
N ILE A 65 -13.36 -3.18 -4.70
CA ILE A 65 -13.06 -1.75 -4.49
C ILE A 65 -11.98 -1.32 -5.48
N HIS A 66 -12.28 -0.28 -6.26
CA HIS A 66 -11.40 0.28 -7.27
C HIS A 66 -10.80 -0.77 -8.25
N PRO A 67 -11.64 -1.57 -8.94
CA PRO A 67 -11.15 -2.46 -9.99
C PRO A 67 -10.54 -1.63 -11.14
N ASN A 68 -9.55 -2.20 -11.83
CA ASN A 68 -8.86 -1.57 -12.96
C ASN A 68 -8.11 -0.25 -12.65
N TYR A 69 -7.91 0.08 -11.36
CA TYR A 69 -7.01 1.16 -10.97
C TYR A 69 -5.56 0.72 -11.08
N TYR A 70 -4.69 1.68 -11.35
CA TYR A 70 -3.26 1.52 -11.10
C TYR A 70 -2.94 2.03 -9.70
N GLU A 71 -1.95 1.40 -9.08
CA GLU A 71 -1.38 1.81 -7.80
C GLU A 71 0.14 1.70 -7.85
N PHE A 72 0.82 2.60 -7.16
CA PHE A 72 2.27 2.56 -7.07
C PHE A 72 2.69 1.46 -6.09
N GLY A 73 3.45 0.49 -6.62
CA GLY A 73 4.07 -0.56 -5.82
C GLY A 73 3.09 -1.47 -5.08
N ALA A 74 3.09 -1.40 -3.76
CA ALA A 74 2.32 -2.28 -2.88
C ALA A 74 1.70 -1.52 -1.72
N GLY A 75 0.69 -2.10 -1.07
CA GLY A 75 0.09 -1.49 0.11
C GLY A 75 -0.94 -2.38 0.78
N GLY A 76 -1.15 -2.14 2.05
CA GLY A 76 -2.12 -2.87 2.85
C GLY A 76 -2.17 -2.41 4.30
N SER A 77 -2.96 -3.11 5.09
CA SER A 77 -3.13 -2.81 6.51
C SER A 77 -1.99 -3.35 7.35
N VAL A 78 -1.59 -2.57 8.35
CA VAL A 78 -0.67 -3.03 9.41
C VAL A 78 -1.43 -3.96 10.34
N LEU A 79 -0.95 -5.19 10.48
CA LEU A 79 -1.59 -6.22 11.29
C LEU A 79 -1.39 -5.95 12.79
N ALA A 80 -2.27 -6.51 13.61
CA ALA A 80 -2.15 -6.40 15.06
C ALA A 80 -0.79 -6.93 15.53
N GLY A 81 -0.08 -6.13 16.35
CA GLY A 81 1.26 -6.43 16.86
C GLY A 81 2.41 -6.13 15.89
N GLU A 82 2.12 -5.77 14.64
CA GLU A 82 3.10 -5.42 13.62
C GLU A 82 3.42 -3.92 13.69
N ASP A 83 4.64 -3.53 13.39
CA ASP A 83 4.95 -2.12 13.13
C ASP A 83 4.82 -1.79 11.64
N SER A 84 4.75 -0.50 11.34
CA SER A 84 4.57 0.01 9.98
C SER A 84 5.66 -0.43 9.02
N MET A 85 6.92 -0.42 9.43
CA MET A 85 8.06 -0.84 8.59
C MET A 85 7.98 -2.34 8.26
N THR A 86 7.66 -3.16 9.24
CA THR A 86 7.47 -4.61 9.05
C THR A 86 6.33 -4.89 8.07
N ALA A 87 5.20 -4.16 8.21
CA ALA A 87 4.09 -4.25 7.28
C ALA A 87 4.50 -3.85 5.85
N ALA A 88 5.28 -2.78 5.70
CA ALA A 88 5.77 -2.33 4.39
C ALA A 88 6.61 -3.42 3.69
N TYR A 89 7.52 -4.07 4.39
CA TYR A 89 8.29 -5.20 3.86
C TYR A 89 7.42 -6.40 3.51
N ARG A 90 6.46 -6.75 4.37
CA ARG A 90 5.54 -7.87 4.15
C ARG A 90 4.67 -7.64 2.90
N GLU A 91 3.99 -6.49 2.81
CA GLU A 91 3.13 -6.15 1.69
C GLU A 91 3.90 -6.09 0.36
N LEU A 92 5.08 -5.47 0.35
CA LEU A 92 5.93 -5.43 -0.83
C LEU A 92 6.27 -6.83 -1.33
N ARG A 93 6.66 -7.72 -0.42
CA ARG A 93 7.02 -9.11 -0.77
C ARG A 93 5.80 -9.92 -1.22
N GLU A 94 4.67 -9.81 -0.53
CA GLU A 94 3.44 -10.56 -0.83
C GLU A 94 2.85 -10.17 -2.18
N GLU A 95 2.76 -8.87 -2.46
CA GLU A 95 2.11 -8.36 -3.66
C GLU A 95 3.01 -8.34 -4.91
N THR A 96 4.32 -8.22 -4.73
CA THR A 96 5.25 -8.05 -5.86
C THR A 96 6.36 -9.10 -5.95
N GLY A 97 6.64 -9.81 -4.86
CA GLY A 97 7.79 -10.72 -4.74
C GLY A 97 9.14 -10.00 -4.66
N LEU A 98 9.16 -8.66 -4.72
CA LEU A 98 10.39 -7.88 -4.70
C LEU A 98 10.93 -7.73 -3.27
N ILE A 99 12.26 -7.67 -3.16
CA ILE A 99 12.98 -7.40 -1.92
C ILE A 99 13.71 -6.07 -2.08
N PRO A 100 13.46 -5.09 -1.21
CA PRO A 100 14.10 -3.80 -1.33
C PRO A 100 15.56 -3.85 -0.87
N ARG A 101 16.43 -3.15 -1.60
CA ARG A 101 17.78 -2.83 -1.15
C ARG A 101 17.75 -1.79 -0.02
N GLU A 102 16.85 -0.81 -0.17
CA GLU A 102 16.62 0.27 0.77
C GLU A 102 15.12 0.53 0.86
N ILE A 103 14.65 0.88 2.05
CA ILE A 103 13.28 1.32 2.27
C ILE A 103 13.28 2.45 3.31
N GLN A 104 12.54 3.51 3.06
CA GLN A 104 12.45 4.66 3.95
C GLN A 104 11.03 5.22 4.00
N LEU A 105 10.65 5.68 5.18
CA LEU A 105 9.41 6.44 5.37
C LEU A 105 9.56 7.83 4.74
N ILE A 106 8.65 8.20 3.87
CA ILE A 106 8.69 9.48 3.15
C ILE A 106 7.57 10.44 3.53
N GLU A 107 6.40 9.94 3.92
CA GLU A 107 5.27 10.77 4.32
C GLU A 107 4.32 10.01 5.25
N GLN A 108 3.62 10.75 6.12
CA GLN A 108 2.55 10.23 6.97
C GLN A 108 1.33 11.13 6.82
N THR A 109 0.16 10.52 6.60
CA THR A 109 -1.10 11.25 6.51
C THR A 109 -2.18 10.58 7.35
N THR A 110 -3.29 11.27 7.55
CA THR A 110 -4.47 10.74 8.24
C THR A 110 -5.71 11.08 7.44
N SER A 111 -6.55 10.09 7.21
CA SER A 111 -7.90 10.26 6.67
C SER A 111 -8.92 10.03 7.79
N PRO A 112 -9.48 11.08 8.40
CA PRO A 112 -10.52 10.93 9.41
C PRO A 112 -11.77 10.25 8.84
N LYS A 113 -12.10 10.55 7.58
CA LYS A 113 -13.23 9.97 6.87
C LYS A 113 -13.15 8.45 6.76
N ASP A 114 -11.94 7.93 6.53
CA ASP A 114 -11.69 6.50 6.33
C ASP A 114 -11.22 5.82 7.63
N HIS A 115 -11.13 6.55 8.73
CA HIS A 115 -10.59 6.07 10.00
C HIS A 115 -9.22 5.41 9.83
N CYS A 116 -8.35 6.01 9.01
CA CYS A 116 -7.07 5.43 8.65
C CYS A 116 -5.93 6.43 8.74
N HIS A 117 -4.84 5.97 9.35
CA HIS A 117 -3.51 6.56 9.22
C HIS A 117 -2.78 5.88 8.08
N PHE A 118 -2.03 6.64 7.30
CA PHE A 118 -1.21 6.12 6.21
C PHE A 118 0.24 6.46 6.42
N ASP A 119 1.09 5.45 6.30
CA ASP A 119 2.54 5.57 6.22
C ASP A 119 2.98 5.25 4.81
N PHE A 120 3.62 6.21 4.15
CA PHE A 120 4.13 6.08 2.80
C PHE A 120 5.63 5.85 2.82
N TYR A 121 6.05 4.79 2.16
CA TYR A 121 7.45 4.38 2.04
C TYR A 121 7.92 4.47 0.59
N GLU A 122 9.20 4.75 0.40
CA GLU A 122 9.91 4.51 -0.85
C GLU A 122 10.83 3.30 -0.68
N ALA A 123 10.72 2.35 -1.59
CA ALA A 123 11.57 1.18 -1.65
C ALA A 123 12.40 1.19 -2.93
N ILE A 124 13.71 1.07 -2.80
CA ILE A 124 14.63 0.94 -3.93
C ILE A 124 14.92 -0.55 -4.15
N VAL A 125 14.68 -1.03 -5.36
CA VAL A 125 14.90 -2.42 -5.76
C VAL A 125 15.93 -2.53 -6.87
N THR A 126 16.56 -3.70 -6.98
CA THR A 126 17.54 -4.05 -8.02
C THR A 126 16.98 -4.99 -9.09
N GLU A 127 15.81 -5.56 -8.82
CA GLU A 127 15.14 -6.51 -9.70
C GLU A 127 13.81 -5.94 -10.20
N LYS A 128 13.41 -6.35 -11.40
CA LYS A 128 12.12 -5.96 -12.02
C LYS A 128 11.18 -7.13 -12.24
N ASP A 129 11.55 -8.33 -11.83
CA ASP A 129 10.73 -9.54 -11.97
C ASP A 129 9.62 -9.53 -10.90
N VAL A 130 8.43 -9.09 -11.30
CA VAL A 130 7.26 -8.96 -10.42
C VAL A 130 6.45 -10.24 -10.45
N LYS A 131 6.13 -10.75 -9.26
CA LYS A 131 5.25 -11.90 -9.05
C LYS A 131 3.94 -11.41 -8.42
N TYR A 132 2.83 -11.67 -9.10
CA TYR A 132 1.52 -11.22 -8.63
C TYR A 132 0.99 -12.09 -7.51
N GLN A 133 0.34 -11.45 -6.56
CA GLN A 133 -0.57 -12.12 -5.63
C GLN A 133 -1.87 -12.40 -6.37
N GLU A 134 -2.31 -13.65 -6.35
CA GLU A 134 -3.53 -14.08 -7.06
C GLU A 134 -4.77 -13.31 -6.58
N GLY A 135 -5.54 -12.81 -7.54
CA GLY A 135 -6.77 -12.06 -7.29
C GLY A 135 -6.57 -10.58 -6.96
N GLU A 136 -5.34 -10.12 -6.68
CA GLU A 136 -5.05 -8.73 -6.35
C GLU A 136 -4.66 -7.92 -7.59
N THR A 137 -3.68 -8.40 -8.34
CA THR A 137 -3.06 -7.72 -9.48
C THR A 137 -3.03 -8.64 -10.70
N ASP A 138 -3.26 -8.09 -11.89
CA ASP A 138 -3.22 -8.85 -13.16
C ASP A 138 -2.07 -8.45 -14.09
N SER A 139 -1.51 -7.25 -13.90
CA SER A 139 -0.41 -6.74 -14.71
C SER A 139 0.35 -5.62 -14.01
N HIS A 140 1.50 -5.24 -14.53
CA HIS A 140 2.30 -4.13 -14.04
C HIS A 140 3.00 -3.41 -15.18
N ILE A 141 3.49 -2.21 -14.89
CA ILE A 141 4.32 -1.42 -15.79
C ILE A 141 5.41 -0.70 -15.00
N TRP A 142 6.60 -0.62 -15.59
CA TRP A 142 7.69 0.23 -15.11
C TRP A 142 7.72 1.49 -15.97
N LEU A 143 7.68 2.66 -15.32
CA LEU A 143 7.65 3.95 -15.99
C LEU A 143 8.81 4.84 -15.53
N LYS A 144 9.43 5.52 -16.48
CA LYS A 144 10.41 6.56 -16.20
C LYS A 144 9.74 7.77 -15.55
N PRO A 145 10.46 8.55 -14.72
CA PRO A 145 9.93 9.79 -14.17
C PRO A 145 9.30 10.73 -15.20
N SER A 146 9.89 10.80 -16.40
CA SER A 146 9.38 11.63 -17.51
C SER A 146 8.03 11.16 -18.07
N GLU A 147 7.65 9.92 -17.88
CA GLU A 147 6.41 9.33 -18.39
C GLU A 147 5.27 9.38 -17.37
N LEU A 148 5.60 9.53 -16.07
CA LEU A 148 4.64 9.43 -14.98
C LEU A 148 3.52 10.45 -15.07
N ARG A 149 3.80 11.72 -15.36
CA ARG A 149 2.77 12.76 -15.46
C ARG A 149 1.76 12.49 -16.55
N TYR A 150 2.23 12.06 -17.71
CA TYR A 150 1.34 11.67 -18.81
C TYR A 150 0.45 10.49 -18.39
N PHE A 151 1.04 9.48 -17.76
CA PHE A 151 0.32 8.30 -17.29
C PHE A 151 -0.72 8.64 -16.22
N MET A 152 -0.33 9.40 -15.19
CA MET A 152 -1.21 9.80 -14.08
C MET A 152 -2.41 10.63 -14.52
N ASN A 153 -2.30 11.37 -15.63
CA ASN A 153 -3.40 12.15 -16.17
C ASN A 153 -4.37 11.33 -17.05
N ARG A 154 -3.97 10.13 -17.46
CA ARG A 154 -4.70 9.32 -18.43
C ARG A 154 -5.35 8.08 -17.85
N TYR A 155 -4.80 7.55 -16.77
CA TYR A 155 -5.26 6.31 -16.15
C TYR A 155 -5.76 6.54 -14.73
N PRO A 156 -6.73 5.72 -14.26
CA PRO A 156 -7.23 5.84 -12.89
C PRO A 156 -6.17 5.41 -11.88
N LEU A 157 -5.84 6.31 -10.96
CA LEU A 157 -4.93 6.11 -9.84
C LEU A 157 -5.49 6.78 -8.58
N PHE A 158 -5.01 6.37 -7.43
CA PHE A 158 -5.35 6.98 -6.15
C PHE A 158 -4.77 8.40 -6.05
N GLN A 159 -5.61 9.34 -5.62
CA GLN A 159 -5.26 10.77 -5.62
C GLN A 159 -4.12 11.11 -4.65
N ASP A 160 -4.09 10.47 -3.48
CA ASP A 160 -3.04 10.62 -2.49
C ASP A 160 -1.67 10.16 -3.04
N GLN A 161 -1.64 9.02 -3.71
CA GLN A 161 -0.43 8.52 -4.36
C GLN A 161 0.07 9.47 -5.46
N LYS A 162 -0.83 10.03 -6.28
CA LYS A 162 -0.46 11.04 -7.28
C LYS A 162 0.21 12.25 -6.65
N GLN A 163 -0.35 12.77 -5.55
CA GLN A 163 0.19 13.93 -4.84
C GLN A 163 1.59 13.66 -4.30
N ILE A 164 1.82 12.49 -3.73
CA ILE A 164 3.13 12.12 -3.21
C ILE A 164 4.17 11.98 -4.32
N VAL A 165 3.81 11.31 -5.41
CA VAL A 165 4.72 11.17 -6.57
C VAL A 165 5.05 12.53 -7.18
N GLU A 166 4.11 13.47 -7.27
CA GLU A 166 4.40 14.84 -7.73
C GLU A 166 5.42 15.54 -6.83
N LYS A 167 5.33 15.37 -5.50
CA LYS A 167 6.34 15.89 -4.56
C LYS A 167 7.71 15.23 -4.78
N MET A 168 7.75 13.91 -4.95
CA MET A 168 9.00 13.17 -5.22
C MET A 168 9.67 13.69 -6.50
N LEU A 169 8.91 13.88 -7.59
CA LEU A 169 9.42 14.40 -8.86
C LEU A 169 9.88 15.86 -8.80
N GLN A 170 9.38 16.65 -7.86
CA GLN A 170 9.83 18.04 -7.64
C GLN A 170 11.13 18.12 -6.87
N SER A 171 11.37 17.21 -5.94
CA SER A 171 12.58 17.18 -5.10
C SER A 171 13.84 16.70 -5.85
N GLU A 172 13.68 16.12 -7.03
CA GLU A 172 14.79 15.64 -7.89
C GLU A 172 15.31 16.68 -8.88
N LYS A 173 14.72 17.88 -8.89
CA LYS A 173 15.16 19.02 -9.74
C LYS A 173 16.10 19.94 -8.97
#